data_17143077b2cb87564d4a6b14282b8fd2
#
_entry.id   17143077b2cb87564d4a6b14282b8fd2
#
_cell.length_a   1.000
_cell.length_b   1.000
_cell.length_c   1.000
_cell.angle_alpha   90.00
_cell.angle_beta   90.00
_cell.angle_gamma   90.00
#
_symmetry.space_group_name_H-M   'P 1'
#
loop_
_entity.id
_entity.type
_entity.pdbx_description
1 polymer ?
#
loop_
_entity_poly.entity_id
_entity_poly.type
_entity_poly.pdbx_seq_one_letter_code
_entity_poly.pdbx_strand_id
1 'polypeptide(L)'
;LKDLERAQEALANITRNADSINTELKSTNKDIVLSQAQYKAYSDIKTGIAQGLPVLLNGVTGSGKTEIYMKLAQECLDQGQNVLYLVPEIALSRQLEDRLYEQFGEALLTFHSGETAAARMNTTESVRESEVLKRNYILLGTRSSLFLPHNNLGLVIVDEEHDNSYKQDSPAPRYNGRDTALMLHRIHKCGIVLGSATPSLEEIYNCRFGKHKMVQLKERFHGSGESDIEIIDTKAEWKKNGMRGNFSIKLIGHIRQTLDKGGQVVILRSRRAWASAMQCSLCGEIVKCPHCNVSLSLHRDGRMVCHYCGWSASYSGKCGKCSGELKNLGAGTQKIGKICKKALDNGLCLMYNVAYLRL
;
A
#
# COMPACT_ATOMS: atom_id res chain seq x y z
N LEU A 1 49.81 1.09 29.31
CA LEU A 1 50.31 1.54 28.00
C LEU A 1 49.91 0.56 26.90
N LYS A 2 50.27 -0.73 26.99
CA LYS A 2 49.94 -1.74 25.97
C LYS A 2 48.44 -1.91 25.67
N ASP A 3 47.56 -1.72 26.65
CA ASP A 3 46.11 -1.83 26.45
C ASP A 3 45.53 -0.57 25.78
N LEU A 4 46.17 0.58 25.99
CA LEU A 4 45.81 1.83 25.30
C LEU A 4 46.20 1.79 23.82
N GLU A 5 47.38 1.24 23.51
CA GLU A 5 47.86 1.03 22.14
C GLU A 5 46.96 0.06 21.38
N ARG A 6 46.54 -1.06 22.01
CA ARG A 6 45.60 -2.01 21.44
C ARG A 6 44.23 -1.40 21.18
N ALA A 7 43.73 -0.55 22.08
CA ALA A 7 42.46 0.15 21.91
C ALA A 7 42.56 1.18 20.76
N GLN A 8 43.68 1.87 20.62
CA GLN A 8 43.91 2.81 19.51
C GLN A 8 44.04 2.09 18.16
N GLU A 9 44.74 0.94 18.10
CA GLU A 9 44.77 0.12 16.88
C GLU A 9 43.41 -0.45 16.49
N ALA A 10 42.62 -0.90 17.46
CA ALA A 10 41.26 -1.37 17.21
C ALA A 10 40.37 -0.25 16.67
N LEU A 11 40.46 0.96 17.24
CA LEU A 11 39.74 2.14 16.77
C LEU A 11 40.17 2.54 15.36
N ALA A 12 41.45 2.54 15.05
CA ALA A 12 42.00 2.83 13.73
C ALA A 12 41.55 1.80 12.66
N ASN A 13 41.43 0.53 13.03
CA ASN A 13 40.93 -0.52 12.16
C ASN A 13 39.42 -0.39 11.90
N ILE A 14 38.64 -0.02 12.90
CA ILE A 14 37.20 0.27 12.76
C ILE A 14 37.01 1.48 11.83
N THR A 15 37.81 2.54 11.98
CA THR A 15 37.73 3.73 11.12
C THR A 15 38.11 3.42 9.67
N ARG A 16 39.19 2.63 9.44
CA ARG A 16 39.56 2.20 8.08
C ARG A 16 38.51 1.31 7.42
N ASN A 17 37.91 0.40 8.18
CA ASN A 17 36.80 -0.42 7.66
C ASN A 17 35.57 0.43 7.33
N ALA A 18 35.25 1.44 8.14
CA ALA A 18 34.16 2.38 7.85
C ALA A 18 34.44 3.21 6.59
N ASP A 19 35.67 3.63 6.37
CA ASP A 19 36.08 4.38 5.16
C ASP A 19 36.07 3.51 3.90
N SER A 20 36.47 2.22 3.99
CA SER A 20 36.39 1.28 2.87
C SER A 20 34.93 0.94 2.51
N ILE A 21 34.06 0.74 3.49
CA ILE A 21 32.63 0.53 3.30
C ILE A 21 31.98 1.76 2.67
N ASN A 22 32.31 2.98 3.11
CA ASN A 22 31.83 4.21 2.50
C ASN A 22 32.32 4.41 1.05
N THR A 23 33.48 3.86 0.70
CA THR A 23 34.03 3.91 -0.68
C THR A 23 33.33 2.88 -1.57
N GLU A 24 33.01 1.69 -1.07
CA GLU A 24 32.21 0.68 -1.77
C GLU A 24 30.75 1.11 -1.93
N LEU A 25 30.15 1.77 -0.95
CA LEU A 25 28.80 2.35 -1.03
C LEU A 25 28.66 3.40 -2.13
N LYS A 26 29.71 4.18 -2.40
CA LYS A 26 29.72 5.13 -3.54
C LYS A 26 29.77 4.46 -4.91
N SER A 27 30.17 3.19 -5.01
CA SER A 27 30.29 2.46 -6.27
C SER A 27 29.02 1.75 -6.75
N THR A 28 27.97 1.64 -5.90
CA THR A 28 26.70 0.99 -6.24
C THR A 28 25.60 1.94 -6.73
N ASN A 29 25.81 3.26 -6.65
CA ASN A 29 24.84 4.25 -7.09
C ASN A 29 24.65 4.20 -8.63
N LYS A 30 23.61 3.50 -9.09
CA LYS A 30 23.15 3.63 -10.47
C LYS A 30 22.50 5.01 -10.63
N ASP A 31 22.94 5.77 -11.64
CA ASP A 31 22.30 7.06 -11.95
C ASP A 31 20.81 6.85 -12.24
N ILE A 32 19.96 7.48 -11.43
CA ILE A 32 18.52 7.47 -11.65
C ILE A 32 18.20 8.40 -12.81
N VAL A 33 17.89 7.83 -13.95
CA VAL A 33 17.53 8.58 -15.17
C VAL A 33 16.03 8.83 -15.17
N LEU A 34 15.65 10.10 -15.09
CA LEU A 34 14.26 10.54 -15.15
C LEU A 34 13.85 10.88 -16.58
N SER A 35 12.63 10.53 -16.97
CA SER A 35 12.03 11.04 -18.22
C SER A 35 11.82 12.56 -18.12
N GLN A 36 11.56 13.21 -19.24
CA GLN A 36 11.31 14.66 -19.27
C GLN A 36 10.14 15.07 -18.36
N ALA A 37 9.06 14.30 -18.35
CA ALA A 37 7.90 14.54 -17.49
C ALA A 37 8.23 14.34 -16.01
N GLN A 38 8.99 13.29 -15.67
CA GLN A 38 9.45 13.03 -14.32
C GLN A 38 10.43 14.10 -13.84
N TYR A 39 11.37 14.54 -14.69
CA TYR A 39 12.32 15.59 -14.36
C TYR A 39 11.62 16.93 -14.08
N LYS A 40 10.59 17.27 -14.87
CA LYS A 40 9.76 18.45 -14.61
C LYS A 40 9.07 18.34 -13.25
N ALA A 41 8.40 17.20 -12.98
CA ALA A 41 7.73 16.97 -11.71
C ALA A 41 8.72 17.02 -10.53
N TYR A 42 9.89 16.41 -10.66
CA TYR A 42 10.97 16.50 -9.68
C TYR A 42 11.41 17.95 -9.39
N SER A 43 11.63 18.78 -10.44
CA SER A 43 11.99 20.19 -10.29
C SER A 43 10.89 20.99 -9.61
N ASP A 44 9.61 20.74 -9.97
CA ASP A 44 8.45 21.36 -9.35
C ASP A 44 8.31 21.00 -7.87
N ILE A 45 8.62 19.73 -7.50
CA ILE A 45 8.65 19.28 -6.10
C ILE A 45 9.73 20.04 -5.33
N LYS A 46 10.95 20.12 -5.84
CA LYS A 46 12.05 20.86 -5.20
C LYS A 46 11.69 22.32 -4.97
N THR A 47 11.04 22.94 -5.93
CA THR A 47 10.55 24.33 -5.78
C THR A 47 9.54 24.45 -4.62
N GLY A 48 8.62 23.48 -4.48
CA GLY A 48 7.66 23.46 -3.37
C GLY A 48 8.35 23.28 -2.01
N ILE A 49 9.27 22.34 -1.93
CA ILE A 49 10.06 22.08 -0.71
C ILE A 49 10.86 23.34 -0.31
N ALA A 50 11.51 23.99 -1.28
CA ALA A 50 12.27 25.23 -1.03
C ALA A 50 11.39 26.39 -0.52
N GLN A 51 10.09 26.39 -0.86
CA GLN A 51 9.10 27.32 -0.34
C GLN A 51 8.56 26.93 1.05
N GLY A 52 9.02 25.82 1.62
CA GLY A 52 8.52 25.27 2.89
C GLY A 52 7.10 24.71 2.82
N LEU A 53 6.60 24.42 1.61
CA LEU A 53 5.26 23.87 1.41
C LEU A 53 5.30 22.35 1.33
N PRO A 54 4.36 21.62 1.96
CA PRO A 54 4.10 20.23 1.64
C PRO A 54 3.72 20.10 0.17
N VAL A 55 4.23 19.04 -0.50
CA VAL A 55 4.00 18.82 -1.92
C VAL A 55 3.16 17.58 -2.14
N LEU A 56 2.04 17.71 -2.84
CA LEU A 56 1.25 16.58 -3.33
C LEU A 56 1.70 16.21 -4.74
N LEU A 57 2.31 15.03 -4.90
CA LEU A 57 2.60 14.43 -6.20
C LEU A 57 1.40 13.59 -6.65
N ASN A 58 0.53 14.16 -7.46
CA ASN A 58 -0.58 13.47 -8.10
C ASN A 58 -0.10 12.81 -9.41
N GLY A 59 0.26 11.53 -9.34
CA GLY A 59 0.79 10.78 -10.45
C GLY A 59 0.01 9.51 -10.72
N VAL A 60 -0.41 9.30 -11.98
CA VAL A 60 -1.13 8.07 -12.37
C VAL A 60 -0.32 6.81 -12.03
N THR A 61 -1.00 5.68 -11.86
CA THR A 61 -0.34 4.40 -11.63
C THR A 61 0.58 4.07 -12.81
N GLY A 62 1.82 3.67 -12.52
CA GLY A 62 2.83 3.39 -13.56
C GLY A 62 3.47 4.65 -14.17
N SER A 63 3.30 5.83 -13.57
CA SER A 63 4.01 7.06 -14.00
C SER A 63 5.46 7.13 -13.53
N GLY A 64 5.88 6.22 -12.63
CA GLY A 64 7.23 6.22 -12.08
C GLY A 64 7.42 7.24 -10.94
N LYS A 65 6.45 7.34 -10.05
CA LYS A 65 6.60 8.13 -8.80
C LYS A 65 7.80 7.70 -7.98
N THR A 66 8.04 6.38 -7.91
CA THR A 66 9.13 5.79 -7.13
C THR A 66 10.49 6.27 -7.58
N GLU A 67 10.73 6.45 -8.90
CA GLU A 67 11.97 7.01 -9.43
C GLU A 67 12.21 8.43 -8.95
N ILE A 68 11.16 9.24 -8.89
CA ILE A 68 11.25 10.61 -8.37
C ILE A 68 11.58 10.58 -6.88
N TYR A 69 10.94 9.69 -6.12
CA TYR A 69 11.23 9.54 -4.68
C TYR A 69 12.67 9.11 -4.43
N MET A 70 13.16 8.12 -5.18
CA MET A 70 14.55 7.68 -5.07
C MET A 70 15.54 8.79 -5.41
N LYS A 71 15.26 9.61 -6.45
CA LYS A 71 16.13 10.74 -6.82
C LYS A 71 16.16 11.81 -5.73
N LEU A 72 15.00 12.15 -5.15
CA LEU A 72 14.92 13.09 -4.03
C LEU A 72 15.62 12.55 -2.78
N ALA A 73 15.45 11.26 -2.48
CA ALA A 73 16.09 10.60 -1.36
C ALA A 73 17.62 10.56 -1.52
N GLN A 74 18.10 10.26 -2.72
CA GLN A 74 19.54 10.26 -3.01
C GLN A 74 20.16 11.62 -2.73
N GLU A 75 19.57 12.70 -3.25
CA GLU A 75 20.07 14.05 -3.02
C GLU A 75 20.05 14.43 -1.53
N CYS A 76 19.03 14.00 -0.80
CA CYS A 76 18.93 14.23 0.64
C CYS A 76 20.06 13.53 1.38
N LEU A 77 20.36 12.25 1.06
CA LEU A 77 21.48 11.50 1.61
C LEU A 77 22.83 12.13 1.25
N ASP A 78 22.99 12.59 0.01
CA ASP A 78 24.23 13.26 -0.46
C ASP A 78 24.48 14.59 0.28
N GLN A 79 23.43 15.23 0.77
CA GLN A 79 23.49 16.42 1.64
C GLN A 79 23.73 16.08 3.11
N GLY A 80 23.93 14.81 3.43
CA GLY A 80 24.16 14.36 4.79
C GLY A 80 22.91 14.34 5.67
N GLN A 81 21.71 14.25 5.07
CA GLN A 81 20.44 14.23 5.78
C GLN A 81 19.74 12.89 5.65
N ASN A 82 18.86 12.57 6.58
CA ASN A 82 18.10 11.33 6.65
C ASN A 82 16.76 11.43 5.92
N VAL A 83 16.27 10.28 5.45
CA VAL A 83 15.01 10.19 4.73
C VAL A 83 14.06 9.20 5.43
N LEU A 84 12.80 9.59 5.60
CA LEU A 84 11.72 8.70 6.01
C LEU A 84 10.81 8.44 4.81
N TYR A 85 10.73 7.18 4.38
CA TYR A 85 9.85 6.74 3.30
C TYR A 85 8.74 5.86 3.86
N LEU A 86 7.54 6.43 3.91
CA LEU A 86 6.34 5.77 4.42
C LEU A 86 5.55 5.13 3.29
N VAL A 87 5.15 3.88 3.51
CA VAL A 87 4.25 3.13 2.62
C VAL A 87 3.11 2.52 3.42
N PRO A 88 1.92 2.30 2.80
CA PRO A 88 0.87 1.51 3.40
C PRO A 88 1.35 0.08 3.71
N GLU A 89 0.82 -0.55 4.76
CA GLU A 89 1.17 -1.94 5.10
C GLU A 89 0.97 -2.93 3.94
N ILE A 90 0.00 -2.65 3.06
CA ILE A 90 -0.33 -3.48 1.88
C ILE A 90 0.66 -3.23 0.73
N ALA A 91 1.21 -2.02 0.63
CA ALA A 91 2.13 -1.63 -0.45
C ALA A 91 3.60 -2.01 -0.16
N LEU A 92 3.91 -2.35 1.10
CA LEU A 92 5.23 -2.85 1.47
C LEU A 92 5.44 -4.24 0.85
N SER A 93 6.16 -4.28 -0.25
CA SER A 93 6.47 -5.50 -0.99
C SER A 93 7.98 -5.73 -1.00
N ARG A 94 8.39 -7.00 -1.05
CA ARG A 94 9.81 -7.35 -1.26
C ARG A 94 10.39 -6.67 -2.50
N GLN A 95 9.61 -6.55 -3.57
CA GLN A 95 10.04 -5.89 -4.79
C GLN A 95 10.42 -4.42 -4.56
N LEU A 96 9.70 -3.69 -3.72
CA LEU A 96 10.05 -2.32 -3.37
C LEU A 96 11.31 -2.28 -2.49
N GLU A 97 11.40 -3.15 -1.49
CA GLU A 97 12.59 -3.28 -0.63
C GLU A 97 13.83 -3.61 -1.45
N ASP A 98 13.77 -4.66 -2.29
CA ASP A 98 14.87 -5.08 -3.15
C ASP A 98 15.34 -3.93 -4.06
N ARG A 99 14.40 -3.20 -4.64
CA ARG A 99 14.67 -2.06 -5.52
C ARG A 99 15.36 -0.90 -4.78
N LEU A 100 14.90 -0.58 -3.57
CA LEU A 100 15.54 0.44 -2.74
C LEU A 100 16.90 -0.03 -2.24
N TYR A 101 17.04 -1.32 -1.92
CA TYR A 101 18.32 -1.88 -1.52
C TYR A 101 19.36 -1.88 -2.66
N GLU A 102 18.93 -2.18 -3.89
CA GLU A 102 19.80 -2.06 -5.08
C GLU A 102 20.34 -0.63 -5.28
N GLN A 103 19.59 0.39 -4.87
CA GLN A 103 19.98 1.80 -5.02
C GLN A 103 20.77 2.32 -3.84
N PHE A 104 20.35 1.99 -2.62
CA PHE A 104 20.86 2.63 -1.38
C PHE A 104 21.71 1.70 -0.53
N GLY A 105 21.75 0.40 -0.82
CA GLY A 105 22.56 -0.59 -0.09
C GLY A 105 22.30 -0.54 1.42
N GLU A 106 23.38 -0.51 2.17
CA GLU A 106 23.38 -0.51 3.64
C GLU A 106 22.77 0.77 4.29
N ALA A 107 22.54 1.83 3.50
CA ALA A 107 21.83 3.01 3.98
C ALA A 107 20.32 2.77 4.12
N LEU A 108 19.80 1.70 3.50
CA LEU A 108 18.39 1.32 3.65
C LEU A 108 18.16 0.63 4.98
N LEU A 109 17.29 1.20 5.79
CA LEU A 109 16.74 0.58 6.99
C LEU A 109 15.26 0.27 6.75
N THR A 110 14.76 -0.82 7.34
CA THR A 110 13.34 -1.19 7.28
C THR A 110 12.72 -1.20 8.66
N PHE A 111 11.41 -0.85 8.75
CA PHE A 111 10.68 -0.89 10.01
C PHE A 111 9.18 -1.10 9.79
N HIS A 112 8.71 -2.33 10.03
CA HIS A 112 7.29 -2.67 9.87
C HIS A 112 6.86 -3.81 10.79
N SER A 113 5.55 -4.06 10.87
CA SER A 113 4.95 -5.05 11.76
C SER A 113 5.33 -6.50 11.45
N GLY A 114 5.78 -6.79 10.23
CA GLY A 114 6.23 -8.13 9.80
C GLY A 114 7.64 -8.49 10.24
N GLU A 115 8.41 -7.54 10.77
CA GLU A 115 9.76 -7.79 11.26
C GLU A 115 9.76 -8.37 12.68
N THR A 116 10.84 -9.09 13.00
CA THR A 116 11.06 -9.59 14.36
C THR A 116 11.28 -8.45 15.35
N ALA A 117 11.00 -8.68 16.63
CA ALA A 117 11.25 -7.69 17.68
C ALA A 117 12.73 -7.27 17.74
N ALA A 118 13.66 -8.22 17.54
CA ALA A 118 15.09 -7.93 17.50
C ALA A 118 15.48 -7.03 16.32
N ALA A 119 14.97 -7.32 15.10
CA ALA A 119 15.22 -6.48 13.93
C ALA A 119 14.73 -5.04 14.15
N ARG A 120 13.50 -4.88 14.65
CA ARG A 120 12.95 -3.56 14.97
C ARG A 120 13.76 -2.81 16.03
N MET A 121 14.30 -3.53 17.02
CA MET A 121 15.16 -2.94 18.05
C MET A 121 16.48 -2.44 17.42
N ASN A 122 17.13 -3.27 16.60
CA ASN A 122 18.36 -2.89 15.89
C ASN A 122 18.14 -1.68 14.98
N THR A 123 17.03 -1.63 14.23
CA THR A 123 16.68 -0.46 13.40
C THR A 123 16.48 0.78 14.26
N THR A 124 15.81 0.66 15.42
CA THR A 124 15.63 1.78 16.35
C THR A 124 16.97 2.32 16.88
N GLU A 125 17.90 1.44 17.23
CA GLU A 125 19.25 1.82 17.65
C GLU A 125 20.02 2.47 16.52
N SER A 126 20.01 1.90 15.32
CA SER A 126 20.65 2.48 14.13
C SER A 126 20.16 3.90 13.84
N VAL A 127 18.84 4.14 13.93
CA VAL A 127 18.25 5.48 13.77
C VAL A 127 18.73 6.44 14.87
N ARG A 128 18.79 5.98 16.12
CA ARG A 128 19.24 6.79 17.26
C ARG A 128 20.71 7.18 17.16
N GLU A 129 21.55 6.24 16.75
CA GLU A 129 23.01 6.40 16.71
C GLU A 129 23.52 7.03 15.41
N SER A 130 22.65 7.21 14.41
CA SER A 130 23.02 7.69 13.08
C SER A 130 23.75 9.05 13.13
N GLU A 131 23.34 9.95 14.03
CA GLU A 131 24.00 11.25 14.21
C GLU A 131 25.41 11.12 14.78
N VAL A 132 25.59 10.26 15.79
CA VAL A 132 26.89 10.02 16.43
C VAL A 132 27.84 9.33 15.47
N LEU A 133 27.35 8.34 14.74
CA LEU A 133 28.12 7.55 13.78
C LEU A 133 28.29 8.26 12.43
N LYS A 134 27.68 9.42 12.22
CA LYS A 134 27.65 10.16 10.94
C LYS A 134 27.24 9.27 9.77
N ARG A 135 26.26 8.39 10.00
CA ARG A 135 25.70 7.48 9.00
C ARG A 135 24.28 7.94 8.65
N ASN A 136 24.11 8.38 7.43
CA ASN A 136 22.77 8.75 6.95
C ASN A 136 22.00 7.52 6.53
N TYR A 137 20.69 7.58 6.66
CA TYR A 137 19.80 6.47 6.34
C TYR A 137 18.60 6.92 5.52
N ILE A 138 18.06 5.99 4.74
CA ILE A 138 16.68 6.00 4.24
C ILE A 138 15.92 4.92 4.99
N LEU A 139 14.89 5.30 5.73
CA LEU A 139 14.05 4.39 6.49
C LEU A 139 12.77 4.11 5.71
N LEU A 140 12.65 2.91 5.17
CA LEU A 140 11.39 2.40 4.60
C LEU A 140 10.53 1.83 5.71
N GLY A 141 9.35 2.38 5.92
CA GLY A 141 8.52 1.92 7.01
C GLY A 141 7.02 2.16 6.82
N THR A 142 6.25 1.58 7.71
CA THR A 142 4.82 1.82 7.83
C THR A 142 4.56 2.91 8.88
N ARG A 143 3.30 3.23 9.13
CA ARG A 143 2.90 4.31 10.08
C ARG A 143 3.59 4.25 11.45
N SER A 144 4.02 3.07 11.93
CA SER A 144 4.69 2.94 13.24
C SER A 144 6.11 3.51 13.23
N SER A 145 6.77 3.60 12.09
CA SER A 145 8.11 4.17 11.95
C SER A 145 8.18 5.67 12.20
N LEU A 146 7.03 6.37 12.16
CA LEU A 146 6.92 7.80 12.49
C LEU A 146 7.41 8.16 13.90
N PHE A 147 7.35 7.20 14.83
CA PHE A 147 7.68 7.43 16.25
C PHE A 147 9.10 6.99 16.62
N LEU A 148 9.91 6.63 15.65
CA LEU A 148 11.33 6.39 15.90
C LEU A 148 12.06 7.69 16.24
N PRO A 149 13.19 7.63 16.93
CA PRO A 149 13.94 8.82 17.34
C PRO A 149 14.71 9.42 16.16
N HIS A 150 13.97 9.94 15.16
CA HIS A 150 14.55 10.56 13.98
C HIS A 150 15.40 11.77 14.35
N ASN A 151 16.57 11.87 13.71
CA ASN A 151 17.46 13.02 13.79
C ASN A 151 17.83 13.46 12.37
N ASN A 152 18.23 14.71 12.22
CA ASN A 152 18.68 15.31 10.95
C ASN A 152 17.82 14.89 9.73
N LEU A 153 16.51 14.84 9.91
CA LEU A 153 15.58 14.44 8.87
C LEU A 153 15.45 15.54 7.82
N GLY A 154 15.81 15.24 6.57
CA GLY A 154 15.76 16.19 5.44
C GLY A 154 14.56 16.01 4.54
N LEU A 155 14.01 14.77 4.48
CA LEU A 155 12.87 14.46 3.60
C LEU A 155 11.95 13.41 4.23
N VAL A 156 10.65 13.64 4.12
CA VAL A 156 9.60 12.65 4.40
C VAL A 156 8.83 12.38 3.12
N ILE A 157 8.70 11.11 2.76
CA ILE A 157 7.90 10.64 1.64
C ILE A 157 6.73 9.84 2.19
N VAL A 158 5.51 10.15 1.78
CA VAL A 158 4.29 9.40 2.14
C VAL A 158 3.68 8.90 0.85
N ASP A 159 3.94 7.66 0.49
CA ASP A 159 3.37 7.07 -0.72
C ASP A 159 1.94 6.56 -0.48
N GLU A 160 1.09 6.64 -1.51
CA GLU A 160 -0.35 6.32 -1.43
C GLU A 160 -1.03 6.98 -0.20
N GLU A 161 -0.87 8.31 -0.06
CA GLU A 161 -1.29 9.11 1.11
C GLU A 161 -2.77 8.93 1.49
N HIS A 162 -3.60 8.54 0.51
CA HIS A 162 -5.03 8.31 0.66
C HIS A 162 -5.39 6.99 1.32
N ASP A 163 -4.40 6.07 1.50
CA ASP A 163 -4.69 4.73 2.00
C ASP A 163 -5.16 4.75 3.47
N ASN A 164 -6.24 4.01 3.72
CA ASN A 164 -6.84 3.94 5.06
C ASN A 164 -5.94 3.28 6.11
N SER A 165 -4.89 2.54 5.72
CA SER A 165 -3.95 1.92 6.65
C SER A 165 -3.12 2.93 7.43
N TYR A 166 -3.02 4.18 6.94
CA TYR A 166 -2.41 5.27 7.71
C TYR A 166 -3.22 5.67 8.93
N LYS A 167 -4.53 5.38 8.95
CA LYS A 167 -5.37 5.65 10.10
C LYS A 167 -5.32 4.49 11.10
N GLN A 168 -4.89 4.77 12.32
CA GLN A 168 -4.92 3.80 13.41
C GLN A 168 -6.27 3.84 14.12
N ASP A 169 -7.05 2.78 13.94
CA ASP A 169 -8.34 2.63 14.62
C ASP A 169 -8.20 1.96 16.00
N SER A 170 -7.22 1.05 16.14
CA SER A 170 -6.93 0.30 17.38
C SER A 170 -5.47 -0.20 17.31
N PRO A 171 -4.76 -0.29 18.48
CA PRO A 171 -5.13 0.25 19.79
C PRO A 171 -5.03 1.78 19.86
N ALA A 172 -5.43 2.35 21.02
CA ALA A 172 -5.11 3.75 21.33
C ALA A 172 -3.59 3.91 21.57
N PRO A 173 -3.00 5.12 21.31
CA PRO A 173 -3.63 6.33 20.79
C PRO A 173 -4.03 6.21 19.32
N ARG A 174 -5.17 6.80 18.95
CA ARG A 174 -5.63 6.85 17.56
C ARG A 174 -5.02 8.06 16.87
N TYR A 175 -4.34 7.84 15.74
CA TYR A 175 -3.71 8.88 14.95
C TYR A 175 -3.82 8.57 13.46
N ASN A 176 -3.56 9.58 12.63
CA ASN A 176 -3.40 9.42 11.20
C ASN A 176 -1.92 9.58 10.84
N GLY A 177 -1.32 8.57 10.21
CA GLY A 177 0.11 8.57 9.85
C GLY A 177 0.48 9.70 8.89
N ARG A 178 -0.36 10.02 7.89
CA ARG A 178 -0.15 11.15 6.99
C ARG A 178 -0.10 12.47 7.77
N ASP A 179 -1.06 12.71 8.65
CA ASP A 179 -1.12 13.95 9.43
C ASP A 179 0.05 14.04 10.41
N THR A 180 0.47 12.89 10.98
CA THR A 180 1.68 12.82 11.83
C THR A 180 2.95 13.10 11.02
N ALA A 181 3.05 12.63 9.77
CA ALA A 181 4.16 12.96 8.88
C ALA A 181 4.24 14.47 8.58
N LEU A 182 3.09 15.14 8.40
CA LEU A 182 3.02 16.60 8.27
C LEU A 182 3.48 17.32 9.55
N MET A 183 3.26 16.73 10.72
CA MET A 183 3.81 17.26 11.97
C MET A 183 5.34 17.11 12.04
N LEU A 184 5.88 15.92 11.64
CA LEU A 184 7.34 15.72 11.57
C LEU A 184 7.99 16.72 10.61
N HIS A 185 7.41 16.94 9.43
CA HIS A 185 7.86 17.96 8.49
C HIS A 185 8.03 19.33 9.18
N ARG A 186 7.06 19.75 9.99
CA ARG A 186 7.12 21.03 10.72
C ARG A 186 8.17 21.03 11.83
N ILE A 187 8.27 19.94 12.60
CA ILE A 187 9.21 19.81 13.73
C ILE A 187 10.65 19.84 13.22
N HIS A 188 10.94 19.03 12.20
CA HIS A 188 12.29 18.88 11.64
C HIS A 188 12.61 19.95 10.59
N LYS A 189 11.64 20.74 10.14
CA LYS A 189 11.76 21.70 9.03
C LYS A 189 12.30 21.05 7.76
N CYS A 190 11.95 19.80 7.53
CA CYS A 190 12.38 18.98 6.40
C CYS A 190 11.39 19.08 5.22
N GLY A 191 11.78 18.62 4.03
CA GLY A 191 10.85 18.47 2.90
C GLY A 191 9.80 17.39 3.17
N ILE A 192 8.61 17.53 2.58
CA ILE A 192 7.61 16.44 2.57
C ILE A 192 6.95 16.31 1.21
N VAL A 193 6.82 15.05 0.74
CA VAL A 193 6.13 14.70 -0.49
C VAL A 193 5.05 13.67 -0.16
N LEU A 194 3.81 14.01 -0.50
CA LEU A 194 2.64 13.13 -0.40
C LEU A 194 2.33 12.60 -1.80
N GLY A 195 2.44 11.31 -2.02
CA GLY A 195 2.23 10.70 -3.33
C GLY A 195 0.90 9.96 -3.43
N SER A 196 0.20 10.14 -4.53
CA SER A 196 -1.03 9.38 -4.79
C SER A 196 -1.41 9.41 -6.27
N ALA A 197 -2.04 8.32 -6.73
CA ALA A 197 -2.76 8.31 -8.01
C ALA A 197 -4.20 8.82 -7.86
N THR A 198 -4.76 8.68 -6.67
CA THR A 198 -6.14 9.06 -6.30
C THR A 198 -6.13 9.85 -4.99
N PRO A 199 -5.66 11.11 -5.02
CA PRO A 199 -5.48 11.91 -3.82
C PRO A 199 -6.75 12.03 -2.98
N SER A 200 -6.55 12.12 -1.65
CA SER A 200 -7.66 12.37 -0.71
C SER A 200 -8.28 13.74 -0.95
N LEU A 201 -9.56 13.88 -0.58
CA LEU A 201 -10.25 15.17 -0.73
C LEU A 201 -9.61 16.26 0.11
N GLU A 202 -9.07 15.91 1.28
CA GLU A 202 -8.36 16.80 2.17
C GLU A 202 -7.12 17.39 1.49
N GLU A 203 -6.33 16.55 0.80
CA GLU A 203 -5.12 17.00 0.12
C GLU A 203 -5.44 17.85 -1.12
N ILE A 204 -6.47 17.48 -1.89
CA ILE A 204 -6.96 18.31 -3.00
C ILE A 204 -7.41 19.68 -2.48
N TYR A 205 -8.13 19.72 -1.34
CA TYR A 205 -8.57 20.95 -0.70
C TYR A 205 -7.37 21.79 -0.26
N ASN A 206 -6.38 21.21 0.44
CA ASN A 206 -5.18 21.89 0.89
C ASN A 206 -4.40 22.52 -0.28
N CYS A 207 -4.29 21.79 -1.41
CA CYS A 207 -3.67 22.32 -2.62
C CYS A 207 -4.48 23.48 -3.23
N ARG A 208 -5.81 23.37 -3.27
CA ARG A 208 -6.68 24.41 -3.82
C ARG A 208 -6.57 25.74 -3.05
N PHE A 209 -6.35 25.67 -1.74
CA PHE A 209 -6.20 26.85 -0.87
C PHE A 209 -4.74 27.28 -0.66
N GLY A 210 -3.80 26.74 -1.44
CA GLY A 210 -2.39 27.13 -1.41
C GLY A 210 -1.62 26.71 -0.15
N LYS A 211 -2.19 25.84 0.67
CA LYS A 211 -1.50 25.27 1.85
C LYS A 211 -0.47 24.22 1.45
N HIS A 212 -0.75 23.48 0.39
CA HIS A 212 0.13 22.49 -0.22
C HIS A 212 0.32 22.80 -1.70
N LYS A 213 1.45 22.43 -2.27
CA LYS A 213 1.72 22.57 -3.70
C LYS A 213 1.34 21.28 -4.41
N MET A 214 0.51 21.38 -5.47
CA MET A 214 0.20 20.22 -6.32
C MET A 214 1.18 20.12 -7.47
N VAL A 215 1.76 18.94 -7.68
CA VAL A 215 2.56 18.57 -8.84
C VAL A 215 1.87 17.40 -9.54
N GLN A 216 1.65 17.47 -10.85
CA GLN A 216 0.94 16.47 -11.63
C GLN A 216 1.90 15.69 -12.52
N LEU A 217 1.78 14.34 -12.50
CA LEU A 217 2.51 13.42 -13.38
C LEU A 217 1.49 12.53 -14.11
N LYS A 218 0.99 13.01 -15.25
CA LYS A 218 -0.12 12.39 -16.00
C LYS A 218 0.31 11.29 -16.95
N GLU A 219 1.56 11.27 -17.38
CA GLU A 219 2.08 10.32 -18.34
C GLU A 219 2.50 9.02 -17.68
N ARG A 220 2.12 7.87 -18.26
CA ARG A 220 2.64 6.57 -17.86
C ARG A 220 4.01 6.36 -18.48
N PHE A 221 4.95 5.83 -17.72
CA PHE A 221 6.35 5.66 -18.14
C PHE A 221 6.49 4.84 -19.45
N HIS A 222 5.66 3.83 -19.64
CA HIS A 222 5.70 2.95 -20.82
C HIS A 222 4.78 3.40 -21.97
N GLY A 223 4.24 4.61 -21.95
CA GLY A 223 3.37 5.10 -23.03
C GLY A 223 2.08 4.28 -23.23
N SER A 224 1.72 3.40 -22.27
CA SER A 224 0.47 2.65 -22.33
C SER A 224 -0.69 3.62 -22.26
N GLY A 225 -1.56 3.59 -23.27
CA GLY A 225 -2.76 4.42 -23.36
C GLY A 225 -3.70 4.24 -22.17
N GLU A 226 -4.73 5.07 -22.09
CA GLU A 226 -5.81 4.89 -21.14
C GLU A 226 -6.52 3.57 -21.42
N SER A 227 -6.94 2.88 -20.34
CA SER A 227 -7.72 1.66 -20.49
C SER A 227 -9.15 2.01 -20.91
N ASP A 228 -9.69 1.28 -21.88
CA ASP A 228 -11.08 1.40 -22.24
C ASP A 228 -11.97 0.91 -21.09
N ILE A 229 -12.90 1.76 -20.66
CA ILE A 229 -13.84 1.42 -19.58
C ILE A 229 -15.20 1.19 -20.18
N GLU A 230 -15.70 -0.04 -20.02
CA GLU A 230 -17.06 -0.39 -20.40
C GLU A 230 -17.92 -0.61 -19.15
N ILE A 231 -19.03 0.12 -19.05
CA ILE A 231 -20.00 0.01 -17.95
C ILE A 231 -21.15 -0.86 -18.41
N ILE A 232 -21.42 -1.97 -17.69
CA ILE A 232 -22.52 -2.87 -17.97
C ILE A 232 -23.60 -2.71 -16.90
N ASP A 233 -24.79 -2.26 -17.27
CA ASP A 233 -25.97 -2.24 -16.39
C ASP A 233 -26.51 -3.65 -16.19
N THR A 234 -26.18 -4.26 -15.07
CA THR A 234 -26.61 -5.62 -14.74
C THR A 234 -28.11 -5.76 -14.57
N LYS A 235 -28.86 -4.69 -14.19
CA LYS A 235 -30.30 -4.72 -14.09
C LYS A 235 -30.95 -4.76 -15.48
N ALA A 236 -30.43 -4.00 -16.43
CA ALA A 236 -30.87 -4.03 -17.83
C ALA A 236 -30.57 -5.39 -18.46
N GLU A 237 -29.38 -5.95 -18.19
CA GLU A 237 -29.00 -7.29 -18.69
C GLU A 237 -29.91 -8.40 -18.13
N TRP A 238 -30.29 -8.34 -16.84
CA TRP A 238 -31.26 -9.29 -16.26
C TRP A 238 -32.61 -9.28 -17.01
N LYS A 239 -33.11 -8.10 -17.36
CA LYS A 239 -34.38 -7.96 -18.10
C LYS A 239 -34.33 -8.57 -19.51
N LYS A 240 -33.15 -8.59 -20.13
CA LYS A 240 -32.89 -9.11 -21.48
C LYS A 240 -32.42 -10.56 -21.49
N ASN A 241 -32.44 -11.27 -20.34
CA ASN A 241 -31.83 -12.59 -20.18
C ASN A 241 -30.34 -12.63 -20.53
N GLY A 242 -29.65 -11.48 -20.48
CA GLY A 242 -28.25 -11.31 -20.80
C GLY A 242 -27.29 -11.68 -19.64
N MET A 243 -27.78 -12.38 -18.61
CA MET A 243 -26.97 -12.80 -17.45
C MET A 243 -26.81 -14.31 -17.38
N ARG A 244 -25.61 -14.76 -17.08
CA ARG A 244 -25.27 -16.16 -16.75
C ARG A 244 -24.78 -16.22 -15.29
N GLY A 245 -25.69 -16.48 -14.37
CA GLY A 245 -25.41 -16.37 -12.95
C GLY A 245 -25.07 -14.92 -12.55
N ASN A 246 -23.87 -14.70 -12.07
CA ASN A 246 -23.42 -13.37 -11.61
C ASN A 246 -22.67 -12.56 -12.68
N PHE A 247 -22.52 -13.09 -13.89
CA PHE A 247 -21.81 -12.43 -14.99
C PHE A 247 -22.77 -12.10 -16.14
N SER A 248 -22.57 -10.95 -16.78
CA SER A 248 -23.24 -10.70 -18.05
C SER A 248 -22.60 -11.56 -19.15
N ILE A 249 -23.40 -11.97 -20.13
CA ILE A 249 -22.93 -12.70 -21.30
C ILE A 249 -21.84 -11.90 -22.02
N LYS A 250 -22.00 -10.57 -22.06
CA LYS A 250 -21.03 -9.66 -22.63
C LYS A 250 -19.66 -9.72 -21.92
N LEU A 251 -19.66 -9.68 -20.58
CA LEU A 251 -18.42 -9.82 -19.80
C LEU A 251 -17.75 -11.19 -20.04
N ILE A 252 -18.53 -12.27 -20.09
CA ILE A 252 -18.00 -13.60 -20.40
C ILE A 252 -17.37 -13.63 -21.80
N GLY A 253 -17.96 -12.95 -22.76
CA GLY A 253 -17.40 -12.80 -24.12
C GLY A 253 -16.05 -12.10 -24.10
N HIS A 254 -15.92 -10.97 -23.40
CA HIS A 254 -14.65 -10.26 -23.27
C HIS A 254 -13.58 -11.08 -22.56
N ILE A 255 -13.96 -11.82 -21.49
CA ILE A 255 -13.04 -12.72 -20.79
C ILE A 255 -12.49 -13.78 -21.75
N ARG A 256 -13.37 -14.45 -22.52
CA ARG A 256 -12.94 -15.46 -23.50
C ARG A 256 -12.04 -14.88 -24.58
N GLN A 257 -12.44 -13.78 -25.18
CA GLN A 257 -11.66 -13.11 -26.21
C GLN A 257 -10.26 -12.72 -25.73
N THR A 258 -10.12 -12.28 -24.48
CA THR A 258 -8.82 -11.95 -23.88
C THR A 258 -7.97 -13.18 -23.66
N LEU A 259 -8.55 -14.27 -23.16
CA LEU A 259 -7.84 -15.53 -22.94
C LEU A 259 -7.42 -16.20 -24.26
N ASP A 260 -8.29 -16.19 -25.28
CA ASP A 260 -8.01 -16.74 -26.61
C ASP A 260 -6.83 -16.02 -27.29
N LYS A 261 -6.63 -14.73 -26.98
CA LYS A 261 -5.48 -13.93 -27.43
C LYS A 261 -4.23 -14.14 -26.54
N GLY A 262 -4.24 -15.07 -25.59
CA GLY A 262 -3.14 -15.29 -24.65
C GLY A 262 -2.98 -14.22 -23.56
N GLY A 263 -3.98 -13.33 -23.40
CA GLY A 263 -3.98 -12.30 -22.39
C GLY A 263 -4.37 -12.80 -21.01
N GLN A 264 -4.26 -11.93 -20.00
CA GLN A 264 -4.62 -12.21 -18.61
C GLN A 264 -5.89 -11.43 -18.22
N VAL A 265 -6.69 -12.03 -17.35
CA VAL A 265 -7.92 -11.43 -16.84
C VAL A 265 -7.86 -11.35 -15.32
N VAL A 266 -8.06 -10.15 -14.77
CA VAL A 266 -8.16 -9.91 -13.33
C VAL A 266 -9.60 -9.57 -12.97
N ILE A 267 -10.21 -10.36 -12.08
CA ILE A 267 -11.58 -10.14 -11.59
C ILE A 267 -11.51 -9.64 -10.14
N LEU A 268 -11.82 -8.36 -9.94
CA LEU A 268 -11.90 -7.77 -8.62
C LEU A 268 -13.28 -7.98 -8.01
N ARG A 269 -13.34 -8.52 -6.79
CA ARG A 269 -14.57 -8.67 -6.02
C ARG A 269 -14.34 -8.26 -4.57
N SER A 270 -15.01 -7.22 -4.13
CA SER A 270 -14.83 -6.63 -2.79
C SER A 270 -15.46 -7.45 -1.64
N ARG A 271 -16.34 -8.42 -1.94
CA ARG A 271 -17.05 -9.20 -0.91
C ARG A 271 -16.43 -10.58 -0.74
N ARG A 272 -16.07 -10.91 0.50
CA ARG A 272 -15.54 -12.22 0.91
C ARG A 272 -16.67 -13.25 1.06
N ALA A 273 -16.31 -14.52 1.26
CA ALA A 273 -17.16 -15.67 1.54
C ALA A 273 -17.92 -16.25 0.32
N TRP A 274 -18.68 -17.34 0.58
CA TRP A 274 -19.53 -17.98 -0.43
C TRP A 274 -20.76 -17.16 -0.77
N ALA A 275 -21.44 -16.64 0.29
CA ALA A 275 -22.52 -15.66 0.16
C ALA A 275 -22.29 -14.53 1.18
N SER A 276 -22.42 -13.31 0.72
CA SER A 276 -22.15 -12.12 1.54
C SER A 276 -23.25 -11.77 2.54
N ALA A 277 -24.45 -12.28 2.32
CA ALA A 277 -25.58 -12.18 3.23
C ALA A 277 -26.63 -13.25 2.88
N MET A 278 -27.46 -13.58 3.86
CA MET A 278 -28.61 -14.47 3.70
C MET A 278 -29.88 -13.68 3.93
N GLN A 279 -30.83 -13.78 3.01
CA GLN A 279 -32.12 -13.11 3.08
C GLN A 279 -33.25 -14.14 3.05
N CYS A 280 -34.26 -13.94 3.89
CA CYS A 280 -35.46 -14.75 3.89
C CYS A 280 -36.27 -14.48 2.62
N SER A 281 -36.71 -15.56 1.94
CA SER A 281 -37.53 -15.46 0.74
C SER A 281 -38.98 -15.04 1.04
N LEU A 282 -39.45 -15.20 2.27
CA LEU A 282 -40.83 -14.85 2.67
C LEU A 282 -40.90 -13.46 3.28
N CYS A 283 -40.14 -13.16 4.32
CA CYS A 283 -40.27 -11.89 5.04
C CYS A 283 -39.21 -10.85 4.68
N GLY A 284 -38.24 -11.18 3.82
CA GLY A 284 -37.18 -10.25 3.40
C GLY A 284 -36.10 -9.99 4.47
N GLU A 285 -36.22 -10.59 5.67
CA GLU A 285 -35.27 -10.38 6.76
C GLU A 285 -33.85 -10.84 6.38
N ILE A 286 -32.87 -10.02 6.67
CA ILE A 286 -31.46 -10.34 6.46
C ILE A 286 -30.89 -10.87 7.78
N VAL A 287 -30.26 -12.04 7.74
CA VAL A 287 -29.63 -12.63 8.94
C VAL A 287 -28.46 -11.78 9.40
N LYS A 288 -28.54 -11.27 10.62
CA LYS A 288 -27.57 -10.37 11.22
C LYS A 288 -26.85 -10.99 12.41
N CYS A 289 -25.64 -10.49 12.68
CA CYS A 289 -24.90 -10.86 13.87
C CYS A 289 -25.61 -10.33 15.13
N PRO A 290 -25.79 -11.15 16.17
CA PRO A 290 -26.44 -10.69 17.41
C PRO A 290 -25.61 -9.65 18.18
N HIS A 291 -24.29 -9.60 17.95
CA HIS A 291 -23.38 -8.69 18.64
C HIS A 291 -23.13 -7.37 17.89
N CYS A 292 -23.12 -7.40 16.56
CA CYS A 292 -22.66 -6.26 15.73
C CYS A 292 -23.74 -5.69 14.83
N ASN A 293 -24.91 -6.31 14.75
CA ASN A 293 -26.00 -5.93 13.83
C ASN A 293 -25.62 -5.86 12.33
N VAL A 294 -24.45 -6.40 11.94
CA VAL A 294 -24.01 -6.54 10.54
C VAL A 294 -24.50 -7.87 9.96
N SER A 295 -24.66 -7.94 8.63
CA SER A 295 -25.08 -9.18 7.97
C SER A 295 -24.04 -10.29 8.16
N LEU A 296 -24.52 -11.51 8.42
CA LEU A 296 -23.67 -12.70 8.49
C LEU A 296 -23.38 -13.23 7.09
N SER A 297 -22.13 -13.67 6.90
CA SER A 297 -21.68 -14.29 5.65
C SER A 297 -21.73 -15.81 5.77
N LEU A 298 -22.32 -16.50 4.77
CA LEU A 298 -22.28 -17.94 4.70
C LEU A 298 -20.95 -18.40 4.07
N HIS A 299 -20.24 -19.30 4.74
CA HIS A 299 -19.04 -19.96 4.26
C HIS A 299 -19.33 -21.31 3.64
N ARG A 300 -18.35 -21.87 2.90
CA ARG A 300 -18.51 -23.13 2.18
C ARG A 300 -18.68 -24.34 3.11
N ASP A 301 -18.19 -24.24 4.33
CA ASP A 301 -18.30 -25.24 5.40
C ASP A 301 -19.67 -25.26 6.09
N GLY A 302 -20.65 -24.48 5.59
CA GLY A 302 -21.98 -24.40 6.16
C GLY A 302 -22.06 -23.54 7.45
N ARG A 303 -21.06 -22.70 7.72
CA ARG A 303 -21.07 -21.80 8.86
C ARG A 303 -21.41 -20.37 8.44
N MET A 304 -22.23 -19.72 9.20
CA MET A 304 -22.47 -18.27 9.12
C MET A 304 -21.48 -17.55 10.04
N VAL A 305 -20.70 -16.62 9.52
CA VAL A 305 -19.64 -15.93 10.25
C VAL A 305 -19.83 -14.42 10.17
N CYS A 306 -19.64 -13.76 11.28
CA CYS A 306 -19.50 -12.31 11.35
C CYS A 306 -18.04 -11.92 11.12
N HIS A 307 -17.72 -11.26 10.03
CA HIS A 307 -16.36 -10.81 9.73
C HIS A 307 -15.92 -9.58 10.55
N TYR A 308 -16.82 -9.06 11.40
CA TYR A 308 -16.49 -7.93 12.26
C TYR A 308 -16.04 -8.38 13.66
N CYS A 309 -16.76 -9.29 14.30
CA CYS A 309 -16.43 -9.76 15.66
C CYS A 309 -16.02 -11.24 15.75
N GLY A 310 -16.01 -11.96 14.63
CA GLY A 310 -15.67 -13.39 14.61
C GLY A 310 -16.79 -14.33 15.06
N TRP A 311 -17.93 -13.83 15.51
CA TRP A 311 -19.05 -14.67 15.92
C TRP A 311 -19.49 -15.61 14.78
N SER A 312 -19.77 -16.88 15.11
CA SER A 312 -20.18 -17.87 14.13
C SER A 312 -21.26 -18.80 14.63
N ALA A 313 -22.13 -19.26 13.72
CA ALA A 313 -23.17 -20.24 13.99
C ALA A 313 -23.35 -21.18 12.77
N SER A 314 -23.92 -22.36 13.02
CA SER A 314 -24.28 -23.28 11.95
C SER A 314 -25.46 -22.74 11.13
N TYR A 315 -25.41 -22.96 9.83
CA TYR A 315 -26.48 -22.55 8.93
C TYR A 315 -27.66 -23.51 9.00
N SER A 316 -28.82 -23.03 9.44
CA SER A 316 -30.05 -23.83 9.59
C SER A 316 -30.89 -23.91 8.32
N GLY A 317 -30.63 -23.06 7.32
CA GLY A 317 -31.44 -22.93 6.10
C GLY A 317 -32.77 -22.19 6.30
N LYS A 318 -33.19 -21.94 7.54
CA LYS A 318 -34.47 -21.34 7.88
C LYS A 318 -34.33 -19.99 8.58
N CYS A 319 -35.27 -19.10 8.31
CA CYS A 319 -35.37 -17.79 8.96
C CYS A 319 -35.78 -17.93 10.41
N GLY A 320 -35.04 -17.34 11.34
CA GLY A 320 -35.39 -17.34 12.77
C GLY A 320 -36.69 -16.59 13.10
N LYS A 321 -37.19 -15.73 12.19
CA LYS A 321 -38.36 -14.90 12.42
C LYS A 321 -39.65 -15.56 11.91
N CYS A 322 -39.61 -16.18 10.73
CA CYS A 322 -40.83 -16.72 10.07
C CYS A 322 -40.65 -18.14 9.54
N SER A 323 -39.56 -18.81 9.84
CA SER A 323 -39.18 -20.15 9.39
C SER A 323 -39.10 -20.31 7.85
N GLY A 324 -39.20 -19.23 7.08
CA GLY A 324 -39.04 -19.24 5.62
C GLY A 324 -37.62 -19.62 5.21
N GLU A 325 -37.51 -20.04 3.93
CA GLU A 325 -36.21 -20.44 3.36
C GLU A 325 -35.27 -19.22 3.24
N LEU A 326 -34.03 -19.41 3.64
CA LEU A 326 -32.96 -18.41 3.50
C LEU A 326 -32.29 -18.56 2.14
N LYS A 327 -32.28 -17.50 1.35
CA LYS A 327 -31.61 -17.44 0.04
C LYS A 327 -30.33 -16.60 0.09
N ASN A 328 -29.35 -17.00 -0.70
CA ASN A 328 -28.09 -16.27 -0.83
C ASN A 328 -28.29 -14.92 -1.49
N LEU A 329 -27.91 -13.85 -0.81
CA LEU A 329 -27.89 -12.50 -1.36
C LEU A 329 -26.47 -12.20 -1.88
N GLY A 330 -26.30 -12.32 -3.22
CA GLY A 330 -25.02 -12.08 -3.87
C GLY A 330 -24.10 -13.31 -3.94
N ALA A 331 -22.91 -13.09 -4.49
CA ALA A 331 -21.86 -14.11 -4.57
C ALA A 331 -20.53 -13.50 -4.13
N GLY A 332 -19.87 -14.14 -3.20
CA GLY A 332 -18.52 -13.78 -2.78
C GLY A 332 -17.45 -14.41 -3.68
N THR A 333 -16.18 -14.09 -3.40
CA THR A 333 -14.99 -14.53 -4.18
C THR A 333 -14.92 -16.03 -4.39
N GLN A 334 -15.26 -16.84 -3.38
CA GLN A 334 -15.24 -18.30 -3.46
C GLN A 334 -16.26 -18.86 -4.48
N LYS A 335 -17.47 -18.31 -4.50
CA LYS A 335 -18.51 -18.73 -5.46
C LYS A 335 -18.15 -18.29 -6.87
N ILE A 336 -17.61 -17.08 -7.03
CA ILE A 336 -17.16 -16.56 -8.32
C ILE A 336 -16.02 -17.40 -8.89
N GLY A 337 -15.02 -17.73 -8.09
CA GLY A 337 -13.92 -18.62 -8.52
C GLY A 337 -14.40 -19.98 -9.01
N LYS A 338 -15.43 -20.58 -8.37
CA LYS A 338 -16.02 -21.83 -8.85
C LYS A 338 -16.77 -21.66 -10.17
N ILE A 339 -17.46 -20.52 -10.36
CA ILE A 339 -18.16 -20.20 -11.60
C ILE A 339 -17.15 -19.98 -12.74
N CYS A 340 -16.07 -19.24 -12.49
CA CYS A 340 -15.00 -19.02 -13.46
C CYS A 340 -14.35 -20.36 -13.90
N LYS A 341 -14.03 -21.25 -12.96
CA LYS A 341 -13.50 -22.59 -13.28
C LYS A 341 -14.44 -23.42 -14.16
N LYS A 342 -15.75 -23.30 -13.96
CA LYS A 342 -16.75 -24.01 -14.78
C LYS A 342 -17.02 -23.34 -16.13
N ALA A 343 -16.86 -22.01 -16.23
CA ALA A 343 -17.20 -21.26 -17.44
C ALA A 343 -16.04 -21.13 -18.43
N LEU A 344 -14.81 -21.38 -17.98
CA LEU A 344 -13.57 -21.12 -18.71
C LEU A 344 -12.75 -22.39 -18.97
N ASP A 345 -13.40 -23.54 -19.14
CA ASP A 345 -12.81 -24.85 -19.49
C ASP A 345 -11.29 -24.93 -19.29
N ASN A 346 -10.85 -25.21 -18.03
CA ASN A 346 -9.46 -25.44 -17.63
C ASN A 346 -8.44 -24.26 -17.68
N GLY A 347 -8.87 -23.03 -17.81
CA GLY A 347 -7.98 -21.89 -17.57
C GLY A 347 -7.46 -21.84 -16.13
N LEU A 348 -6.16 -21.57 -15.92
CA LEU A 348 -5.56 -21.43 -14.60
C LEU A 348 -6.20 -20.21 -13.87
N CYS A 349 -7.12 -20.49 -12.97
CA CYS A 349 -7.75 -19.45 -12.14
C CYS A 349 -7.02 -19.38 -10.80
N LEU A 350 -6.11 -18.42 -10.67
CA LEU A 350 -5.48 -18.11 -9.38
C LEU A 350 -6.42 -17.18 -8.61
N MET A 351 -6.91 -17.62 -7.46
CA MET A 351 -7.70 -16.77 -6.56
C MET A 351 -6.77 -16.16 -5.52
N TYR A 352 -6.50 -14.85 -5.67
CA TYR A 352 -5.88 -14.07 -4.61
C TYR A 352 -6.96 -13.57 -3.66
N ASN A 353 -6.94 -14.05 -2.43
CA ASN A 353 -7.81 -13.54 -1.38
C ASN A 353 -7.06 -12.40 -0.70
N VAL A 354 -7.46 -11.15 -0.94
CA VAL A 354 -6.91 -9.96 -0.25
C VAL A 354 -6.96 -10.08 1.29
N ALA A 355 -7.70 -11.08 1.81
CA ALA A 355 -7.78 -11.40 3.22
C ALA A 355 -6.53 -12.09 3.80
N TYR A 356 -5.69 -12.70 2.99
CA TYR A 356 -4.46 -13.35 3.47
C TYR A 356 -3.26 -12.40 3.57
N LEU A 357 -3.42 -11.15 3.17
CA LEU A 357 -2.43 -10.08 3.41
C LEU A 357 -2.63 -9.40 4.78
N ARG A 358 -3.45 -9.97 5.66
CA ARG A 358 -3.58 -9.57 7.07
C ARG A 358 -3.22 -10.76 7.95
N LEU A 359 -1.97 -11.13 7.96
CA LEU A 359 -1.33 -11.86 9.06
C LEU A 359 -0.18 -11.03 9.57
#